data_3eb80153be8573627f6fe20f48771405
#
_entry.id   3eb80153be8573627f6fe20f48771405
#
_cell.length_a   1.000
_cell.length_b   1.000
_cell.length_c   1.000
_cell.angle_alpha   90.00
_cell.angle_beta   90.00
_cell.angle_gamma   90.00
#
_symmetry.space_group_name_H-M   'P 1'
#
loop_
_entity.id
_entity.type
_entity.pdbx_description
1 polymer ?
#
loop_
_entity_poly.entity_id
_entity_poly.type
_entity_poly.pdbx_seq_one_letter_code
_entity_poly.pdbx_strand_id
1 'polypeptide(L)'
;MGLELISVIVKDYDEAIAFFVDVLGCALEEDSASLDADNRPKRWVVVRPPGSGCGILLARARGEEQEALVGRQFAGRVGLFLRVEDFNASYRHMSAAGVEFLTDPRSEPYGRVAVFKDLYGNKWDLLGAA
;
A
#
# COMPACT_ATOMS: atom_id res chain seq x y z
N MET A 1 -18.59 -14.42 1.99
CA MET A 1 -17.59 -14.32 0.90
C MET A 1 -17.04 -12.90 0.85
N GLY A 2 -15.75 -12.76 0.65
CA GLY A 2 -15.10 -11.46 0.53
C GLY A 2 -13.67 -11.63 0.02
N LEU A 3 -13.03 -10.53 -0.36
CA LEU A 3 -11.62 -10.55 -0.70
C LEU A 3 -10.80 -10.67 0.59
N GLU A 4 -9.98 -11.71 0.69
CA GLU A 4 -9.10 -11.91 1.84
C GLU A 4 -7.84 -11.06 1.73
N LEU A 5 -7.15 -11.16 0.60
CA LEU A 5 -5.88 -10.47 0.35
C LEU A 5 -5.80 -10.00 -1.10
N ILE A 6 -5.07 -8.92 -1.30
CA ILE A 6 -4.54 -8.54 -2.61
C ILE A 6 -3.02 -8.50 -2.49
N SER A 7 -2.31 -8.72 -3.60
CA SER A 7 -0.84 -8.66 -3.60
C SER A 7 -0.35 -7.32 -4.12
N VAL A 8 0.63 -6.74 -3.43
CA VAL A 8 1.40 -5.61 -3.93
C VAL A 8 2.84 -6.06 -4.08
N ILE A 9 3.38 -5.92 -5.27
CA ILE A 9 4.76 -6.30 -5.56
C ILE A 9 5.70 -5.25 -4.98
N VAL A 10 6.65 -5.69 -4.16
CA VAL A 10 7.58 -4.81 -3.46
C VAL A 10 9.02 -5.23 -3.77
N LYS A 11 9.95 -4.31 -3.56
CA LYS A 11 11.37 -4.57 -3.75
C LYS A 11 11.99 -5.24 -2.53
N ASP A 12 11.61 -4.81 -1.34
CA ASP A 12 12.18 -5.25 -0.08
C ASP A 12 11.09 -5.34 1.00
N TYR A 13 11.07 -6.45 1.73
CA TYR A 13 10.05 -6.67 2.75
C TYR A 13 10.10 -5.64 3.88
N ASP A 14 11.27 -5.43 4.46
CA ASP A 14 11.38 -4.57 5.65
C ASP A 14 11.14 -3.11 5.33
N GLU A 15 11.61 -2.65 4.18
CA GLU A 15 11.34 -1.30 3.68
C GLU A 15 9.84 -1.09 3.46
N ALA A 16 9.18 -2.08 2.84
CA ALA A 16 7.76 -2.02 2.59
C ALA A 16 6.95 -2.06 3.88
N ILE A 17 7.31 -2.92 4.83
CA ILE A 17 6.65 -2.98 6.14
C ILE A 17 6.72 -1.61 6.83
N ALA A 18 7.89 -0.99 6.86
CA ALA A 18 8.04 0.32 7.48
C ALA A 18 7.13 1.36 6.84
N PHE A 19 7.03 1.37 5.52
CA PHE A 19 6.15 2.30 4.82
C PHE A 19 4.67 2.04 5.14
N PHE A 20 4.23 0.81 4.98
CA PHE A 20 2.81 0.48 5.18
C PHE A 20 2.37 0.66 6.63
N VAL A 21 3.24 0.35 7.58
CA VAL A 21 2.91 0.48 9.01
C VAL A 21 3.08 1.91 9.49
N ASP A 22 4.24 2.50 9.29
CA ASP A 22 4.56 3.81 9.89
C ASP A 22 3.97 4.99 9.12
N VAL A 23 3.86 4.88 7.81
CA VAL A 23 3.37 5.97 6.96
C VAL A 23 1.89 5.83 6.68
N LEU A 24 1.43 4.65 6.26
CA LEU A 24 0.01 4.44 5.92
C LEU A 24 -0.85 4.02 7.12
N GLY A 25 -0.24 3.62 8.23
CA GLY A 25 -0.99 3.26 9.44
C GLY A 25 -1.56 1.85 9.45
N CYS A 26 -1.10 0.97 8.57
CA CYS A 26 -1.52 -0.43 8.56
C CYS A 26 -0.98 -1.17 9.77
N ALA A 27 -1.66 -2.23 10.20
CA ALA A 27 -1.14 -3.18 11.16
C ALA A 27 -0.36 -4.26 10.44
N LEU A 28 0.80 -4.65 11.00
CA LEU A 28 1.53 -5.83 10.56
C LEU A 28 0.82 -7.05 11.14
N GLU A 29 0.15 -7.81 10.29
CA GLU A 29 -0.69 -8.93 10.73
C GLU A 29 0.07 -10.25 10.76
N GLU A 30 0.98 -10.45 9.81
CA GLU A 30 1.77 -11.66 9.74
C GLU A 30 3.12 -11.37 9.08
N ASP A 31 4.17 -12.02 9.55
CA ASP A 31 5.49 -11.99 8.97
C ASP A 31 6.15 -13.33 9.28
N SER A 32 6.00 -14.29 8.38
CA SER A 32 6.43 -15.66 8.58
C SER A 32 7.45 -16.07 7.54
N ALA A 33 8.47 -16.80 7.96
CA ALA A 33 9.42 -17.41 7.04
C ALA A 33 8.72 -18.49 6.21
N SER A 34 9.04 -18.56 4.93
CA SER A 34 8.45 -19.51 3.99
C SER A 34 9.48 -19.86 2.92
N LEU A 35 9.07 -20.72 1.98
CA LEU A 35 9.87 -21.08 0.81
C LEU A 35 9.04 -20.88 -0.44
N ASP A 36 9.70 -20.47 -1.54
CA ASP A 36 9.05 -20.40 -2.83
C ASP A 36 9.03 -21.79 -3.52
N ALA A 37 8.52 -21.85 -4.73
CA ALA A 37 8.43 -23.09 -5.50
C ALA A 37 9.79 -23.74 -5.77
N ASP A 38 10.88 -22.97 -5.74
CA ASP A 38 12.26 -23.44 -5.95
C ASP A 38 13.00 -23.65 -4.64
N ASN A 39 12.28 -23.70 -3.50
CA ASN A 39 12.82 -23.86 -2.14
C ASN A 39 13.76 -22.71 -1.73
N ARG A 40 13.57 -21.51 -2.28
CA ARG A 40 14.32 -20.33 -1.86
C ARG A 40 13.62 -19.65 -0.70
N PRO A 41 14.37 -19.03 0.21
CA PRO A 41 13.76 -18.28 1.30
C PRO A 41 12.85 -17.17 0.79
N LYS A 42 11.65 -17.09 1.35
CA LYS A 42 10.74 -15.96 1.18
C LYS A 42 10.00 -15.74 2.49
N ARG A 43 9.24 -14.65 2.55
CA ARG A 43 8.43 -14.33 3.72
C ARG A 43 6.98 -14.18 3.30
N TRP A 44 6.09 -14.57 4.20
CA TRP A 44 4.66 -14.33 4.06
C TRP A 44 4.34 -13.12 4.92
N VAL A 45 4.21 -11.96 4.28
CA VAL A 45 4.04 -10.68 4.97
C VAL A 45 2.69 -10.09 4.63
N VAL A 46 1.86 -9.92 5.64
CA VAL A 46 0.51 -9.35 5.48
C VAL A 46 0.40 -8.10 6.35
N VAL A 47 -0.02 -7.01 5.72
CA VAL A 47 -0.39 -5.78 6.41
C VAL A 47 -1.88 -5.52 6.14
N ARG A 48 -2.57 -4.89 7.09
CA ARG A 48 -4.00 -4.63 6.97
C ARG A 48 -4.33 -3.24 7.50
N PRO A 49 -5.00 -2.39 6.71
CA PRO A 49 -5.53 -1.14 7.26
C PRO A 49 -6.52 -1.44 8.39
N PRO A 50 -6.51 -0.70 9.50
CA PRO A 50 -7.44 -0.93 10.61
C PRO A 50 -8.89 -0.93 10.13
N GLY A 51 -9.66 -1.93 10.55
CA GLY A 51 -11.06 -2.07 10.17
C GLY A 51 -11.32 -2.58 8.76
N SER A 52 -10.28 -2.83 7.97
CA SER A 52 -10.44 -3.35 6.60
C SER A 52 -10.73 -4.85 6.60
N GLY A 53 -11.66 -5.28 5.74
CA GLY A 53 -11.89 -6.69 5.50
C GLY A 53 -10.84 -7.33 4.60
N CYS A 54 -10.09 -6.55 3.83
CA CYS A 54 -9.08 -7.03 2.91
C CYS A 54 -7.69 -6.62 3.39
N GLY A 55 -6.78 -7.58 3.45
CA GLY A 55 -5.37 -7.33 3.74
C GLY A 55 -4.54 -7.21 2.48
N ILE A 56 -3.28 -6.85 2.65
CA ILE A 56 -2.32 -6.68 1.57
C ILE A 56 -1.16 -7.65 1.83
N LEU A 57 -0.92 -8.53 0.86
CA LEU A 57 0.27 -9.37 0.85
C LEU A 57 1.40 -8.57 0.20
N LEU A 58 2.48 -8.34 0.94
CA LEU A 58 3.67 -7.70 0.39
C LEU A 58 4.51 -8.78 -0.26
N ALA A 59 4.47 -8.84 -1.59
CA ALA A 59 5.11 -9.87 -2.38
C ALA A 59 6.42 -9.34 -2.96
N ARG A 60 7.55 -9.82 -2.47
CA ARG A 60 8.85 -9.39 -3.00
C ARG A 60 9.00 -9.85 -4.45
N ALA A 61 9.38 -8.91 -5.32
CA ALA A 61 9.60 -9.16 -6.73
C ALA A 61 10.66 -10.24 -6.93
N ARG A 62 10.38 -11.15 -7.85
CA ARG A 62 11.25 -12.25 -8.19
C ARG A 62 11.38 -12.35 -9.70
N GLY A 63 12.60 -12.14 -10.20
CA GLY A 63 12.89 -12.16 -11.62
C GLY A 63 12.56 -10.84 -12.32
N GLU A 64 13.04 -10.70 -13.53
CA GLU A 64 13.00 -9.44 -14.28
C GLU A 64 11.58 -8.93 -14.51
N GLU A 65 10.63 -9.82 -14.82
CA GLU A 65 9.26 -9.43 -15.08
C GLU A 65 8.61 -8.79 -13.86
N GLN A 66 8.74 -9.42 -12.70
CA GLN A 66 8.18 -8.87 -11.47
C GLN A 66 8.91 -7.61 -11.01
N GLU A 67 10.24 -7.59 -11.13
CA GLU A 67 11.04 -6.41 -10.78
C GLU A 67 10.65 -5.20 -11.62
N ALA A 68 10.34 -5.40 -12.90
CA ALA A 68 9.87 -4.33 -13.78
C ALA A 68 8.50 -3.78 -13.38
N LEU A 69 7.71 -4.54 -12.63
CA LEU A 69 6.38 -4.13 -12.20
C LEU A 69 6.37 -3.45 -10.82
N VAL A 70 7.47 -3.44 -10.09
CA VAL A 70 7.54 -2.74 -8.80
C VAL A 70 7.22 -1.26 -9.04
N GLY A 71 6.17 -0.76 -8.37
CA GLY A 71 5.70 0.61 -8.53
C GLY A 71 4.93 0.88 -9.83
N ARG A 72 4.71 -0.14 -10.65
CA ARG A 72 4.02 -0.02 -11.94
C ARG A 72 2.97 -1.11 -12.14
N GLN A 73 2.56 -1.72 -11.08
CA GLN A 73 1.67 -2.89 -11.08
C GLN A 73 0.31 -2.61 -11.72
N PHE A 74 -0.14 -1.36 -11.68
CA PHE A 74 -1.46 -0.97 -12.19
C PHE A 74 -1.37 -0.17 -13.51
N ALA A 75 -0.23 -0.23 -14.18
CA ALA A 75 -0.02 0.42 -15.49
C ALA A 75 -0.33 1.93 -15.48
N GLY A 76 0.01 2.62 -14.39
CA GLY A 76 -0.20 4.06 -14.26
C GLY A 76 -1.58 4.47 -13.77
N ARG A 77 -2.46 3.52 -13.54
CA ARG A 77 -3.77 3.83 -12.96
C ARG A 77 -3.69 3.86 -11.43
N VAL A 78 -4.64 4.58 -10.81
CA VAL A 78 -4.89 4.42 -9.38
C VAL A 78 -5.39 2.98 -9.18
N GLY A 79 -4.65 2.21 -8.41
CA GLY A 79 -4.94 0.78 -8.21
C GLY A 79 -5.48 0.44 -6.82
N LEU A 80 -5.28 1.34 -5.86
CA LEU A 80 -5.63 1.11 -4.47
C LEU A 80 -6.29 2.36 -3.91
N PHE A 81 -7.27 2.17 -3.04
CA PHE A 81 -8.08 3.25 -2.49
C PHE A 81 -8.09 3.09 -0.97
N LEU A 82 -7.43 3.99 -0.28
CA LEU A 82 -7.30 3.95 1.18
C LEU A 82 -8.28 4.93 1.81
N ARG A 83 -9.30 4.41 2.48
CA ARG A 83 -10.25 5.24 3.22
C ARG A 83 -9.77 5.41 4.66
N VAL A 84 -9.70 6.64 5.10
CA VAL A 84 -9.34 7.00 6.48
C VAL A 84 -10.47 7.77 7.16
N GLU A 85 -10.48 7.78 8.49
CA GLU A 85 -11.50 8.50 9.24
C GLU A 85 -11.32 10.01 9.18
N ASP A 86 -10.08 10.48 9.30
CA ASP A 86 -9.75 11.90 9.29
C ASP A 86 -8.76 12.16 8.13
N PHE A 87 -9.31 12.62 7.02
CA PHE A 87 -8.50 12.88 5.83
C PHE A 87 -7.37 13.88 6.12
N ASN A 88 -7.70 15.00 6.77
CA ASN A 88 -6.70 16.07 6.97
C ASN A 88 -5.57 15.61 7.87
N ALA A 89 -5.86 14.84 8.92
CA ALA A 89 -4.82 14.30 9.81
C ALA A 89 -3.91 13.32 9.06
N SER A 90 -4.48 12.40 8.28
CA SER A 90 -3.71 11.44 7.49
C SER A 90 -2.87 12.14 6.42
N TYR A 91 -3.45 13.12 5.74
CA TYR A 91 -2.74 13.89 4.72
C TYR A 91 -1.52 14.60 5.32
N ARG A 92 -1.68 15.23 6.49
CA ARG A 92 -0.57 15.91 7.17
C ARG A 92 0.52 14.92 7.59
N HIS A 93 0.11 13.79 8.17
CA HIS A 93 1.05 12.75 8.61
C HIS A 93 1.85 12.20 7.45
N MET A 94 1.18 11.85 6.36
CA MET A 94 1.82 11.28 5.18
C MET A 94 2.74 12.31 4.50
N SER A 95 2.30 13.56 4.39
CA SER A 95 3.12 14.63 3.83
C SER A 95 4.38 14.86 4.64
N ALA A 96 4.27 14.87 5.98
CA ALA A 96 5.41 15.01 6.87
C ALA A 96 6.38 13.84 6.76
N ALA A 97 5.89 12.66 6.43
CA ALA A 97 6.71 11.46 6.20
C ALA A 97 7.34 11.41 4.80
N GLY A 98 7.08 12.40 3.96
CA GLY A 98 7.69 12.51 2.63
C GLY A 98 6.89 11.87 1.50
N VAL A 99 5.63 11.51 1.72
CA VAL A 99 4.79 10.97 0.65
C VAL A 99 4.56 12.03 -0.43
N GLU A 100 4.72 11.62 -1.68
CA GLU A 100 4.45 12.49 -2.82
C GLU A 100 2.97 12.43 -3.17
N PHE A 101 2.26 13.55 -2.97
CA PHE A 101 0.90 13.71 -3.46
C PHE A 101 0.93 14.31 -4.86
N LEU A 102 0.25 13.66 -5.79
CA LEU A 102 0.21 14.09 -7.20
C LEU A 102 -0.85 15.12 -7.47
N THR A 103 -1.86 15.20 -6.62
CA THR A 103 -2.95 16.19 -6.71
C THR A 103 -3.12 16.88 -5.38
N ASP A 104 -3.60 18.12 -5.41
CA ASP A 104 -4.05 18.77 -4.19
C ASP A 104 -5.32 18.09 -3.68
N PRO A 105 -5.58 18.11 -2.36
CA PRO A 105 -6.85 17.60 -1.85
C PRO A 105 -8.03 18.32 -2.48
N ARG A 106 -9.01 17.55 -2.93
CA ARG A 106 -10.25 18.10 -3.49
C ARG A 106 -11.45 17.53 -2.77
N SER A 107 -12.53 18.29 -2.74
CA SER A 107 -13.80 17.86 -2.15
C SER A 107 -14.69 17.28 -3.24
N GLU A 108 -15.26 16.12 -2.96
CA GLU A 108 -16.20 15.40 -3.81
C GLU A 108 -17.46 15.10 -3.00
N PRO A 109 -18.58 14.70 -3.62
CA PRO A 109 -19.78 14.33 -2.85
C PRO A 109 -19.53 13.23 -1.83
N TYR A 110 -18.56 12.36 -2.07
CA TYR A 110 -18.22 11.24 -1.17
C TYR A 110 -17.14 11.57 -0.15
N GLY A 111 -16.67 12.81 -0.08
CA GLY A 111 -15.65 13.25 0.87
C GLY A 111 -14.46 13.90 0.17
N ARG A 112 -13.32 13.96 0.85
CA ARG A 112 -12.08 14.48 0.29
C ARG A 112 -11.27 13.37 -0.32
N VAL A 113 -10.51 13.71 -1.38
CA VAL A 113 -9.64 12.77 -2.07
C VAL A 113 -8.36 13.46 -2.55
N ALA A 114 -7.25 12.72 -2.49
CA ALA A 114 -5.99 13.13 -3.11
C ALA A 114 -5.25 11.89 -3.59
N VAL A 115 -4.59 12.00 -4.74
CA VAL A 115 -3.79 10.91 -5.30
C VAL A 115 -2.38 10.99 -4.73
N PHE A 116 -1.84 9.87 -4.28
CA PHE A 116 -0.47 9.79 -3.84
C PHE A 116 0.25 8.58 -4.46
N LYS A 117 1.57 8.61 -4.40
CA LYS A 117 2.40 7.46 -4.76
C LYS A 117 2.86 6.76 -3.50
N ASP A 118 2.80 5.42 -3.52
CA ASP A 118 3.41 4.66 -2.43
C ASP A 118 4.95 4.65 -2.57
N LEU A 119 5.60 3.89 -1.71
CA LEU A 119 7.06 3.82 -1.63
C LEU A 119 7.73 3.54 -2.97
N TYR A 120 7.11 2.72 -3.81
CA TYR A 120 7.68 2.30 -5.09
C TYR A 120 7.07 3.00 -6.30
N GLY A 121 6.02 3.79 -6.11
CA GLY A 121 5.41 4.58 -7.16
C GLY A 121 4.03 4.15 -7.63
N ASN A 122 3.42 3.12 -7.04
CA ASN A 122 2.04 2.80 -7.33
C ASN A 122 1.13 3.94 -6.88
N LYS A 123 0.11 4.24 -7.67
CA LYS A 123 -0.82 5.31 -7.37
C LYS A 123 -1.98 4.82 -6.52
N TRP A 124 -2.29 5.60 -5.50
CA TRP A 124 -3.38 5.39 -4.56
C TRP A 124 -4.26 6.62 -4.48
N ASP A 125 -5.53 6.42 -4.20
CA ASP A 125 -6.39 7.48 -3.69
C ASP A 125 -6.43 7.42 -2.17
N LEU A 126 -6.18 8.56 -1.52
CA LEU A 126 -6.50 8.74 -0.11
C LEU A 126 -7.91 9.34 -0.07
N LEU A 127 -8.82 8.70 0.65
CA LEU A 127 -10.23 9.07 0.74
C LEU A 127 -10.63 9.25 2.20
N GLY A 128 -11.48 10.21 2.49
CA GLY A 128 -12.00 10.34 3.83
C GLY A 128 -12.87 11.57 4.04
N ALA A 129 -13.48 11.64 5.20
CA ALA A 129 -14.21 12.83 5.60
C ALA A 129 -13.22 13.97 5.87
N ALA A 130 -13.65 15.17 5.54
CA ALA A 130 -12.84 16.37 5.77
C ALA A 130 -12.79 16.73 7.26
#